data_926a0b6871b05e78e45e3e0781a95852
#
_entry.id   926a0b6871b05e78e45e3e0781a95852
#
_cell.length_a   1.000
_cell.length_b   1.000
_cell.length_c   1.000
_cell.angle_alpha   90.00
_cell.angle_beta   90.00
_cell.angle_gamma   90.00
#
_symmetry.space_group_name_H-M   'P 1'
#
loop_
_entity.id
_entity.type
_entity.pdbx_description
1 polymer ?
#
loop_
_entity_poly.entity_id
_entity_poly.type
_entity_poly.pdbx_seq_one_letter_code
_entity_poly.pdbx_strand_id
1 'polypeptide(L)'
;MSTQDRKLFDLLDGFEMTKSEYDWLERRFENMTAKESMLFRGAMQIERPEKTFDVLQLINQLDHYELFYGAGDDIGLGHFVMNRIKHPASSARAYLDPAKVGAAFRQQVGSAFCDGHFIKISSLTVPLLDGDLTQYPDKGDYGIRVKLASRSNMEGIWVGFPDTSAYMDSSHPDELLLALDALEVETLTECIAVDVDCGLPQLRDILSQYDSAAELIRHAIDFGYAVSYTHL
;
A
#
# COMPACT_ATOMS: atom_id res chain seq x y z
N MET A 1 11.06 -14.09 -9.72
CA MET A 1 10.11 -12.97 -10.02
C MET A 1 8.70 -13.51 -9.83
N SER A 2 7.98 -12.97 -8.86
CA SER A 2 6.62 -13.40 -8.51
C SER A 2 5.60 -13.06 -9.61
N THR A 3 4.39 -13.63 -9.52
CA THR A 3 3.29 -13.21 -10.42
C THR A 3 2.94 -11.74 -10.24
N GLN A 4 3.07 -11.22 -8.99
CA GLN A 4 2.85 -9.81 -8.68
C GLN A 4 3.93 -8.93 -9.30
N ASP A 5 5.20 -9.30 -9.15
CA ASP A 5 6.32 -8.55 -9.73
C ASP A 5 6.19 -8.47 -11.26
N ARG A 6 5.79 -9.57 -11.90
CA ARG A 6 5.57 -9.61 -13.35
C ARG A 6 4.51 -8.59 -13.77
N LYS A 7 3.38 -8.50 -13.04
CA LYS A 7 2.33 -7.51 -13.31
C LYS A 7 2.83 -6.07 -13.13
N LEU A 8 3.78 -5.83 -12.21
CA LEU A 8 4.38 -4.50 -12.04
C LEU A 8 5.35 -4.18 -13.18
N PHE A 9 6.15 -5.16 -13.63
CA PHE A 9 7.01 -4.98 -14.80
C PHE A 9 6.23 -4.75 -16.09
N ASP A 10 5.05 -5.37 -16.26
CA ASP A 10 4.17 -5.13 -17.41
C ASP A 10 3.75 -3.66 -17.54
N LEU A 11 3.72 -2.90 -16.43
CA LEU A 11 3.46 -1.45 -16.43
C LEU A 11 4.64 -0.64 -17.00
N LEU A 12 5.81 -1.23 -17.05
CA LEU A 12 7.05 -0.60 -17.54
C LEU A 12 7.38 -0.98 -19.00
N ASP A 13 6.46 -1.70 -19.65
CA ASP A 13 6.66 -2.06 -21.06
C ASP A 13 6.81 -0.80 -21.93
N GLY A 14 7.88 -0.75 -22.72
CA GLY A 14 8.22 0.40 -23.55
C GLY A 14 9.12 1.47 -22.90
N PHE A 15 9.46 1.34 -21.62
CA PHE A 15 10.43 2.22 -20.97
C PHE A 15 11.87 1.77 -21.27
N GLU A 16 12.72 2.71 -21.67
CA GLU A 16 14.16 2.45 -21.84
C GLU A 16 14.86 2.54 -20.48
N MET A 17 15.45 1.43 -20.03
CA MET A 17 16.12 1.33 -18.73
C MET A 17 17.57 0.90 -18.89
N THR A 18 18.44 1.47 -18.06
CA THR A 18 19.77 0.93 -17.85
C THR A 18 19.71 -0.35 -17.02
N LYS A 19 20.76 -1.15 -17.05
CA LYS A 19 20.85 -2.36 -16.23
C LYS A 19 20.72 -2.04 -14.72
N SER A 20 21.32 -0.96 -14.26
CA SER A 20 21.26 -0.55 -12.84
C SER A 20 19.84 -0.21 -12.41
N GLU A 21 19.09 0.52 -13.25
CA GLU A 21 17.68 0.85 -12.98
C GLU A 21 16.80 -0.42 -12.96
N TYR A 22 17.01 -1.32 -13.93
CA TYR A 22 16.29 -2.59 -13.96
C TYR A 22 16.56 -3.43 -12.71
N ASP A 23 17.84 -3.65 -12.37
CA ASP A 23 18.24 -4.45 -11.20
C ASP A 23 17.72 -3.83 -9.88
N TRP A 24 17.62 -2.50 -9.80
CA TRP A 24 17.05 -1.80 -8.65
C TRP A 24 15.53 -1.97 -8.59
N LEU A 25 14.83 -1.78 -9.72
CA LEU A 25 13.37 -1.96 -9.81
C LEU A 25 12.96 -3.39 -9.47
N GLU A 26 13.73 -4.39 -9.93
CA GLU A 26 13.48 -5.80 -9.61
C GLU A 26 13.49 -6.01 -8.08
N ARG A 27 14.55 -5.56 -7.39
CA ARG A 27 14.62 -5.64 -5.93
C ARG A 27 13.51 -4.84 -5.24
N ARG A 28 13.19 -3.66 -5.76
CA ARG A 28 12.13 -2.81 -5.19
C ARG A 28 10.77 -3.48 -5.28
N PHE A 29 10.43 -4.08 -6.41
CA PHE A 29 9.17 -4.82 -6.58
C PHE A 29 9.08 -6.04 -5.69
N GLU A 30 10.16 -6.82 -5.56
CA GLU A 30 10.22 -7.96 -4.64
C GLU A 30 10.04 -7.57 -3.16
N ASN A 31 10.40 -6.34 -2.82
CA ASN A 31 10.31 -5.79 -1.47
C ASN A 31 9.05 -4.95 -1.21
N MET A 32 8.22 -4.70 -2.23
CA MET A 32 6.98 -3.95 -2.05
C MET A 32 5.98 -4.69 -1.19
N THR A 33 5.30 -3.94 -0.33
CA THR A 33 4.11 -4.42 0.35
C THR A 33 2.91 -4.46 -0.60
N ALA A 34 1.82 -5.10 -0.17
CA ALA A 34 0.58 -5.12 -0.94
C ALA A 34 0.06 -3.70 -1.23
N LYS A 35 0.13 -2.83 -0.22
CA LYS A 35 -0.30 -1.42 -0.34
C LYS A 35 0.60 -0.62 -1.26
N GLU A 36 1.93 -0.74 -1.13
CA GLU A 36 2.87 -0.06 -2.02
C GLU A 36 2.66 -0.46 -3.48
N SER A 37 2.44 -1.75 -3.73
CA SER A 37 2.13 -2.25 -5.07
C SER A 37 0.83 -1.66 -5.64
N MET A 38 -0.21 -1.52 -4.80
CA MET A 38 -1.47 -0.89 -5.19
C MET A 38 -1.29 0.61 -5.44
N LEU A 39 -0.60 1.32 -4.54
CA LEU A 39 -0.30 2.74 -4.70
C LEU A 39 0.52 3.01 -5.96
N PHE A 40 1.53 2.18 -6.25
CA PHE A 40 2.34 2.31 -7.47
C PHE A 40 1.47 2.20 -8.74
N ARG A 41 0.60 1.18 -8.81
CA ARG A 41 -0.31 1.02 -9.97
C ARG A 41 -1.24 2.21 -10.16
N GLY A 42 -1.81 2.72 -9.06
CA GLY A 42 -2.66 3.91 -9.11
C GLY A 42 -1.89 5.17 -9.48
N ALA A 43 -0.70 5.36 -8.92
CA ALA A 43 0.16 6.49 -9.22
C ALA A 43 0.60 6.52 -10.70
N MET A 44 0.93 5.36 -11.29
CA MET A 44 1.20 5.23 -12.72
C MET A 44 0.02 5.68 -13.60
N GLN A 45 -1.22 5.41 -13.17
CA GLN A 45 -2.42 5.87 -13.88
C GLN A 45 -2.66 7.38 -13.73
N ILE A 46 -2.33 7.95 -12.59
CA ILE A 46 -2.50 9.39 -12.28
C ILE A 46 -1.46 10.22 -13.01
N GLU A 47 -0.18 9.88 -12.83
CA GLU A 47 0.96 10.68 -13.30
C GLU A 47 1.32 10.42 -14.76
N ARG A 48 1.07 9.21 -15.26
CA ARG A 48 1.39 8.79 -16.63
C ARG A 48 2.82 9.12 -17.03
N PRO A 49 3.82 8.59 -16.30
CA PRO A 49 5.21 8.90 -16.57
C PRO A 49 5.60 8.52 -17.99
N GLU A 50 6.48 9.32 -18.59
CA GLU A 50 6.96 9.10 -19.98
C GLU A 50 8.40 8.57 -19.99
N LYS A 51 9.13 8.71 -18.88
CA LYS A 51 10.54 8.33 -18.76
C LYS A 51 10.76 7.47 -17.52
N THR A 52 11.78 6.62 -17.59
CA THR A 52 12.20 5.79 -16.45
C THR A 52 12.53 6.62 -15.22
N PHE A 53 13.14 7.79 -15.38
CA PHE A 53 13.39 8.71 -14.27
C PHE A 53 12.11 9.11 -13.55
N ASP A 54 11.02 9.40 -14.25
CA ASP A 54 9.73 9.76 -13.65
C ASP A 54 9.13 8.58 -12.89
N VAL A 55 9.30 7.34 -13.39
CA VAL A 55 8.92 6.12 -12.68
C VAL A 55 9.70 5.95 -11.39
N LEU A 56 11.03 6.18 -11.43
CA LEU A 56 11.88 6.10 -10.23
C LEU A 56 11.54 7.18 -9.21
N GLN A 57 11.17 8.39 -9.67
CA GLN A 57 10.65 9.44 -8.81
C GLN A 57 9.37 8.98 -8.08
N LEU A 58 8.42 8.49 -8.85
CA LEU A 58 7.11 8.07 -8.36
C LEU A 58 7.22 6.94 -7.34
N ILE A 59 8.00 5.91 -7.63
CA ILE A 59 8.15 4.73 -6.76
C ILE A 59 8.86 5.04 -5.43
N ASN A 60 9.71 6.07 -5.40
CA ASN A 60 10.36 6.55 -4.19
C ASN A 60 9.50 7.53 -3.36
N GLN A 61 8.29 7.85 -3.83
CA GLN A 61 7.40 8.85 -3.23
C GLN A 61 5.97 8.33 -3.07
N LEU A 62 5.80 7.03 -2.88
CA LEU A 62 4.47 6.41 -2.72
C LEU A 62 3.72 6.89 -1.48
N ASP A 63 4.41 7.43 -0.47
CA ASP A 63 3.85 8.08 0.71
C ASP A 63 3.07 9.38 0.40
N HIS A 64 3.26 9.94 -0.80
CA HIS A 64 2.46 11.08 -1.28
C HIS A 64 1.10 10.69 -1.86
N TYR A 65 0.76 9.41 -1.86
CA TYR A 65 -0.53 8.90 -2.32
C TYR A 65 -1.32 8.31 -1.17
N GLU A 66 -2.63 8.48 -1.21
CA GLU A 66 -3.58 7.88 -0.28
C GLU A 66 -4.43 6.84 -0.98
N LEU A 67 -4.60 5.70 -0.32
CA LEU A 67 -5.49 4.63 -0.73
C LEU A 67 -6.80 4.68 0.06
N PHE A 68 -7.89 4.40 -0.63
CA PHE A 68 -9.24 4.24 -0.07
C PHE A 68 -9.73 2.83 -0.42
N TYR A 69 -9.49 1.91 0.49
CA TYR A 69 -9.79 0.49 0.30
C TYR A 69 -11.29 0.27 0.05
N GLY A 70 -11.63 -0.54 -0.97
CA GLY A 70 -13.01 -0.87 -1.32
C GLY A 70 -13.83 0.26 -1.95
N ALA A 71 -13.24 1.43 -2.22
CA ALA A 71 -13.90 2.55 -2.89
C ALA A 71 -13.69 2.47 -4.42
N GLY A 72 -14.16 1.40 -5.06
CA GLY A 72 -13.85 1.09 -6.46
C GLY A 72 -14.62 1.89 -7.51
N ASP A 73 -15.61 2.70 -7.10
CA ASP A 73 -16.41 3.56 -7.97
C ASP A 73 -16.90 4.82 -7.24
N ASP A 74 -17.59 5.71 -7.95
CA ASP A 74 -18.12 6.95 -7.38
C ASP A 74 -19.14 6.68 -6.26
N ILE A 75 -19.87 5.56 -6.26
CA ILE A 75 -20.83 5.20 -5.21
C ILE A 75 -20.08 4.77 -3.95
N GLY A 76 -19.15 3.84 -4.08
CA GLY A 76 -18.30 3.36 -2.97
C GLY A 76 -17.50 4.50 -2.35
N LEU A 77 -16.89 5.36 -3.19
CA LEU A 77 -16.18 6.55 -2.75
C LEU A 77 -17.09 7.52 -2.02
N GLY A 78 -18.31 7.74 -2.51
CA GLY A 78 -19.29 8.58 -1.86
C GLY A 78 -19.69 8.07 -0.49
N HIS A 79 -19.97 6.77 -0.32
CA HIS A 79 -20.23 6.15 0.97
C HIS A 79 -19.04 6.31 1.92
N PHE A 80 -17.83 6.09 1.44
CA PHE A 80 -16.60 6.24 2.19
C PHE A 80 -16.45 7.69 2.72
N VAL A 81 -16.61 8.69 1.86
CA VAL A 81 -16.55 10.13 2.23
C VAL A 81 -17.65 10.50 3.21
N MET A 82 -18.89 10.09 2.94
CA MET A 82 -20.03 10.38 3.81
C MET A 82 -19.89 9.79 5.22
N ASN A 83 -19.29 8.62 5.36
CA ASN A 83 -19.05 7.98 6.66
C ASN A 83 -18.01 8.72 7.50
N ARG A 84 -17.14 9.50 6.88
CA ARG A 84 -16.05 10.25 7.54
C ARG A 84 -16.40 11.69 7.89
N ILE A 85 -17.46 12.25 7.32
CA ILE A 85 -17.95 13.56 7.72
C ILE A 85 -18.43 13.46 9.16
N LYS A 86 -17.61 13.96 10.12
CA LYS A 86 -18.01 14.09 11.53
C LYS A 86 -19.20 15.05 11.59
N HIS A 87 -20.37 14.54 11.99
CA HIS A 87 -21.59 15.32 12.26
C HIS A 87 -22.36 15.95 11.06
N PRO A 88 -22.72 15.23 10.02
CA PRO A 88 -23.96 15.64 9.37
C PRO A 88 -25.10 15.24 10.29
N ALA A 89 -26.06 16.12 10.55
CA ALA A 89 -27.32 15.71 11.15
C ALA A 89 -27.80 14.45 10.39
N SER A 90 -28.15 13.37 11.09
CA SER A 90 -28.51 12.07 10.48
C SER A 90 -29.58 12.22 9.39
N SER A 91 -30.45 13.25 9.50
CA SER A 91 -31.42 13.66 8.52
C SER A 91 -30.81 14.17 7.20
N ALA A 92 -29.64 14.85 7.23
CA ALA A 92 -29.02 15.37 6.02
C ALA A 92 -28.37 14.27 5.16
N ARG A 93 -27.86 13.20 5.78
CA ARG A 93 -27.27 12.05 5.04
C ARG A 93 -28.29 11.36 4.13
N ALA A 94 -29.55 11.28 4.55
CA ALA A 94 -30.60 10.64 3.78
C ALA A 94 -30.92 11.33 2.45
N TYR A 95 -30.52 12.59 2.29
CA TYR A 95 -30.74 13.38 1.09
C TYR A 95 -29.50 13.49 0.18
N LEU A 96 -28.35 12.96 0.61
CA LEU A 96 -27.15 12.97 -0.19
C LEU A 96 -27.13 11.74 -1.11
N ASP A 97 -26.85 11.97 -2.39
CA ASP A 97 -26.62 10.94 -3.38
C ASP A 97 -25.14 10.53 -3.33
N PRO A 98 -24.81 9.29 -2.91
CA PRO A 98 -23.43 8.86 -2.79
C PRO A 98 -22.64 8.99 -4.10
N ALA A 99 -23.24 8.70 -5.25
CA ALA A 99 -22.58 8.80 -6.54
C ALA A 99 -22.14 10.25 -6.84
N LYS A 100 -22.98 11.22 -6.51
CA LYS A 100 -22.67 12.65 -6.69
C LYS A 100 -21.59 13.11 -5.72
N VAL A 101 -21.63 12.64 -4.47
CA VAL A 101 -20.60 12.95 -3.46
C VAL A 101 -19.25 12.41 -3.89
N GLY A 102 -19.19 11.14 -4.32
CA GLY A 102 -17.95 10.52 -4.80
C GLY A 102 -17.41 11.20 -6.05
N ALA A 103 -18.24 11.46 -7.04
CA ALA A 103 -17.84 12.16 -8.25
C ALA A 103 -17.28 13.57 -7.96
N ALA A 104 -17.93 14.31 -7.05
CA ALA A 104 -17.47 15.63 -6.64
C ALA A 104 -16.14 15.57 -5.89
N PHE A 105 -15.93 14.55 -5.03
CA PHE A 105 -14.68 14.35 -4.32
C PHE A 105 -13.53 14.00 -5.29
N ARG A 106 -13.75 13.09 -6.22
CA ARG A 106 -12.77 12.69 -7.22
C ARG A 106 -12.26 13.83 -8.11
N GLN A 107 -13.13 14.81 -8.41
CA GLN A 107 -12.78 15.95 -9.25
C GLN A 107 -11.83 16.97 -8.58
N GLN A 108 -11.62 16.87 -7.27
CA GLN A 108 -10.85 17.88 -6.51
C GLN A 108 -9.35 17.67 -6.58
N VAL A 109 -8.88 16.47 -6.90
CA VAL A 109 -7.46 16.07 -6.84
C VAL A 109 -7.10 15.11 -7.96
N GLY A 110 -5.81 15.01 -8.28
CA GLY A 110 -5.28 13.94 -9.13
C GLY A 110 -5.61 12.58 -8.50
N SER A 111 -6.33 11.74 -9.23
CA SER A 111 -6.84 10.49 -8.67
C SER A 111 -7.18 9.47 -9.75
N ALA A 112 -7.22 8.19 -9.36
CA ALA A 112 -7.65 7.09 -10.21
C ALA A 112 -8.41 6.03 -9.42
N PHE A 113 -9.30 5.29 -10.09
CA PHE A 113 -9.77 4.00 -9.61
C PHE A 113 -8.84 2.90 -10.14
N CYS A 114 -8.36 2.06 -9.24
CA CYS A 114 -7.45 0.97 -9.56
C CYS A 114 -7.88 -0.28 -8.80
N ASP A 115 -8.19 -1.37 -9.52
CA ASP A 115 -8.52 -2.69 -8.96
C ASP A 115 -9.51 -2.69 -7.79
N GLY A 116 -10.59 -1.93 -7.92
CA GLY A 116 -11.64 -1.87 -6.89
C GLY A 116 -11.35 -0.90 -5.73
N HIS A 117 -10.31 -0.09 -5.84
CA HIS A 117 -9.91 0.91 -4.85
C HIS A 117 -9.80 2.30 -5.48
N PHE A 118 -9.82 3.34 -4.63
CA PHE A 118 -9.57 4.70 -5.08
C PHE A 118 -8.23 5.18 -4.55
N ILE A 119 -7.43 5.78 -5.41
CA ILE A 119 -6.13 6.32 -5.08
C ILE A 119 -6.10 7.79 -5.47
N LYS A 120 -5.58 8.63 -4.60
CA LYS A 120 -5.42 10.06 -4.85
C LYS A 120 -4.07 10.58 -4.37
N ILE A 121 -3.65 11.70 -4.92
CA ILE A 121 -2.52 12.47 -4.39
C ILE A 121 -2.92 13.07 -3.04
N SER A 122 -2.13 12.80 -1.98
CA SER A 122 -2.34 13.32 -0.62
C SER A 122 -1.70 14.68 -0.40
N SER A 123 -0.59 14.94 -1.11
CA SER A 123 0.18 16.18 -1.00
C SER A 123 0.15 16.96 -2.31
N LEU A 124 -0.14 18.25 -2.23
CA LEU A 124 -0.12 19.16 -3.41
C LEU A 124 1.29 19.45 -3.92
N THR A 125 2.31 19.15 -3.13
CA THR A 125 3.71 19.40 -3.49
C THR A 125 4.52 18.15 -3.27
N VAL A 126 4.84 17.46 -4.36
CA VAL A 126 5.76 16.33 -4.35
C VAL A 126 7.15 16.89 -4.68
N PRO A 127 8.14 16.78 -3.80
CA PRO A 127 9.48 17.28 -4.07
C PRO A 127 10.12 16.51 -5.21
N LEU A 128 10.86 17.18 -6.06
CA LEU A 128 11.73 16.49 -7.02
C LEU A 128 12.91 15.90 -6.25
N LEU A 129 13.12 14.60 -6.39
CA LEU A 129 14.33 13.95 -5.90
C LEU A 129 15.47 14.17 -6.89
N ASP A 130 16.65 14.48 -6.38
CA ASP A 130 17.83 14.74 -7.19
C ASP A 130 18.80 13.55 -7.16
N GLY A 131 19.63 13.47 -8.21
CA GLY A 131 20.72 12.50 -8.30
C GLY A 131 20.30 11.14 -8.85
N ASP A 132 21.07 10.11 -8.47
CA ASP A 132 20.83 8.73 -8.88
C ASP A 132 19.77 8.09 -7.97
N LEU A 133 18.55 7.96 -8.47
CA LEU A 133 17.40 7.45 -7.71
C LEU A 133 17.54 5.96 -7.36
N THR A 134 18.46 5.22 -7.97
CA THR A 134 18.76 3.83 -7.61
C THR A 134 19.60 3.69 -6.34
N GLN A 135 20.05 4.80 -5.76
CA GLN A 135 20.72 4.83 -4.44
C GLN A 135 19.74 4.89 -3.28
N TYR A 136 18.47 5.15 -3.53
CA TYR A 136 17.44 5.08 -2.49
C TYR A 136 17.18 3.64 -2.05
N PRO A 137 16.68 3.43 -0.81
CA PRO A 137 16.34 2.10 -0.32
C PRO A 137 15.37 1.37 -1.26
N ASP A 138 15.62 0.09 -1.48
CA ASP A 138 14.74 -0.76 -2.31
C ASP A 138 13.56 -1.35 -1.51
N LYS A 139 13.26 -0.79 -0.36
CA LYS A 139 12.10 -1.14 0.50
C LYS A 139 11.53 0.11 1.17
N GLY A 140 10.22 0.05 1.50
CA GLY A 140 9.54 1.10 2.25
C GLY A 140 10.04 1.21 3.70
N ASP A 141 9.80 2.36 4.31
CA ASP A 141 10.15 2.64 5.70
C ASP A 141 9.08 2.09 6.64
N TYR A 142 9.21 0.82 7.01
CA TYR A 142 8.36 0.13 7.97
C TYR A 142 9.18 -0.31 9.17
N GLY A 143 8.62 -0.18 10.37
CA GLY A 143 9.26 -0.69 11.59
C GLY A 143 9.33 -2.22 11.61
N ILE A 144 8.28 -2.88 11.11
CA ILE A 144 8.15 -4.33 11.01
C ILE A 144 7.49 -4.66 9.68
N ARG A 145 8.00 -5.70 9.00
CA ARG A 145 7.33 -6.31 7.84
C ARG A 145 7.22 -7.81 8.04
N VAL A 146 6.09 -8.38 7.64
CA VAL A 146 5.83 -9.81 7.67
C VAL A 146 5.49 -10.27 6.27
N LYS A 147 6.15 -11.33 5.80
CA LYS A 147 5.82 -11.94 4.51
C LYS A 147 4.83 -13.07 4.73
N LEU A 148 3.63 -12.89 4.19
CA LEU A 148 2.54 -13.88 4.25
C LEU A 148 2.46 -14.64 2.93
N ALA A 149 2.23 -15.95 3.01
CA ALA A 149 1.96 -16.80 1.86
C ALA A 149 0.66 -17.59 2.06
N SER A 150 0.07 -18.02 0.96
CA SER A 150 -1.10 -18.91 0.94
C SER A 150 -0.83 -20.13 0.05
N ARG A 151 -1.79 -21.04 -0.02
CA ARG A 151 -1.68 -22.20 -0.92
C ARG A 151 -1.68 -21.80 -2.39
N SER A 152 -2.37 -20.72 -2.75
CA SER A 152 -2.43 -20.17 -4.11
C SER A 152 -1.20 -19.33 -4.45
N ASN A 153 -0.55 -18.72 -3.45
CA ASN A 153 0.64 -17.89 -3.62
C ASN A 153 1.70 -18.21 -2.57
N MET A 154 2.59 -19.16 -2.92
CA MET A 154 3.68 -19.61 -2.05
C MET A 154 4.88 -18.67 -2.02
N GLU A 155 5.00 -17.76 -2.99
CA GLU A 155 6.06 -16.73 -3.01
C GLU A 155 5.84 -15.67 -1.93
N GLY A 156 4.57 -15.48 -1.56
CA GLY A 156 4.15 -14.61 -0.47
C GLY A 156 4.19 -13.13 -0.81
N ILE A 157 3.58 -12.35 0.07
CA ILE A 157 3.37 -10.90 -0.07
C ILE A 157 3.78 -10.23 1.23
N TRP A 158 4.53 -9.14 1.15
CA TRP A 158 4.91 -8.34 2.30
C TRP A 158 3.75 -7.49 2.81
N VAL A 159 3.62 -7.43 4.13
CA VAL A 159 2.70 -6.56 4.88
C VAL A 159 3.54 -5.72 5.84
N GLY A 160 3.39 -4.40 5.78
CA GLY A 160 4.18 -3.47 6.57
C GLY A 160 3.44 -2.88 7.78
N PHE A 161 4.14 -2.65 8.89
CA PHE A 161 3.59 -2.04 10.11
C PHE A 161 4.54 -0.98 10.67
N PRO A 162 4.02 0.14 11.24
CA PRO A 162 2.59 0.48 11.26
C PRO A 162 2.05 0.78 9.87
N ASP A 163 0.77 0.51 9.66
CA ASP A 163 0.08 1.05 8.49
C ASP A 163 -0.16 2.54 8.73
N THR A 164 0.55 3.38 7.97
CA THR A 164 0.48 4.85 8.10
C THR A 164 -0.72 5.46 7.41
N SER A 165 -1.71 4.65 6.99
CA SER A 165 -2.93 5.21 6.41
C SER A 165 -3.58 6.17 7.41
N ALA A 166 -3.85 7.40 6.98
CA ALA A 166 -4.40 8.50 7.78
C ALA A 166 -5.81 8.20 8.37
N TYR A 167 -6.28 6.98 8.22
CA TYR A 167 -7.68 6.61 8.43
C TYR A 167 -7.86 5.39 9.32
N MET A 168 -6.98 5.23 10.28
CA MET A 168 -6.97 4.11 11.21
C MET A 168 -8.12 4.14 12.22
N ASP A 169 -9.33 3.89 11.74
CA ASP A 169 -10.47 3.57 12.61
C ASP A 169 -11.00 2.14 12.33
N SER A 170 -10.27 1.35 11.55
CA SER A 170 -10.61 -0.03 11.26
C SER A 170 -9.76 -0.98 12.09
N SER A 171 -10.40 -1.98 12.66
CA SER A 171 -9.75 -3.10 13.35
C SER A 171 -8.82 -3.92 12.43
N HIS A 172 -8.78 -3.59 11.13
CA HIS A 172 -7.95 -4.24 10.13
C HIS A 172 -7.26 -3.17 9.29
N PRO A 173 -5.93 -3.10 9.32
CA PRO A 173 -5.14 -2.21 8.46
C PRO A 173 -5.41 -2.48 6.98
N ASP A 174 -5.51 -1.42 6.16
CA ASP A 174 -5.69 -1.55 4.71
C ASP A 174 -4.58 -2.40 4.07
N GLU A 175 -3.37 -2.32 4.61
CA GLU A 175 -2.20 -3.12 4.24
C GLU A 175 -2.49 -4.63 4.34
N LEU A 176 -3.12 -5.06 5.43
CA LEU A 176 -3.48 -6.45 5.64
C LEU A 176 -4.61 -6.90 4.72
N LEU A 177 -5.64 -6.09 4.55
CA LEU A 177 -6.76 -6.41 3.66
C LEU A 177 -6.30 -6.59 2.22
N LEU A 178 -5.43 -5.69 1.73
CA LEU A 178 -4.83 -5.81 0.39
C LEU A 178 -3.98 -7.08 0.23
N ALA A 179 -3.26 -7.47 1.28
CA ALA A 179 -2.46 -8.68 1.24
C ALA A 179 -3.34 -9.94 1.18
N LEU A 180 -4.44 -9.99 1.96
CA LEU A 180 -5.40 -11.10 1.90
C LEU A 180 -6.06 -11.20 0.52
N ASP A 181 -6.48 -10.08 -0.06
CA ASP A 181 -7.02 -10.03 -1.42
C ASP A 181 -6.00 -10.56 -2.45
N ALA A 182 -4.75 -10.12 -2.37
CA ALA A 182 -3.69 -10.53 -3.30
C ALA A 182 -3.23 -11.99 -3.08
N LEU A 183 -3.45 -12.55 -1.89
CA LEU A 183 -3.23 -13.97 -1.57
C LEU A 183 -4.45 -14.85 -1.89
N GLU A 184 -5.57 -14.24 -2.32
CA GLU A 184 -6.84 -14.91 -2.62
C GLU A 184 -7.39 -15.72 -1.43
N VAL A 185 -7.33 -15.14 -0.22
CA VAL A 185 -7.82 -15.75 1.02
C VAL A 185 -8.72 -14.79 1.79
N GLU A 186 -9.63 -15.32 2.58
CA GLU A 186 -10.55 -14.50 3.37
C GLU A 186 -9.99 -14.15 4.75
N THR A 187 -9.13 -15.00 5.29
CA THR A 187 -8.66 -14.90 6.68
C THR A 187 -7.19 -15.24 6.85
N LEU A 188 -6.57 -14.67 7.89
CA LEU A 188 -5.19 -14.97 8.27
C LEU A 188 -4.96 -16.44 8.67
N THR A 189 -6.01 -17.19 9.01
CA THR A 189 -5.87 -18.63 9.34
C THR A 189 -5.54 -19.50 8.14
N GLU A 190 -5.72 -18.94 6.93
CA GLU A 190 -5.37 -19.58 5.66
C GLU A 190 -3.95 -19.23 5.19
N CYS A 191 -3.30 -18.32 5.91
CA CYS A 191 -1.96 -17.85 5.64
C CYS A 191 -0.92 -18.55 6.51
N ILE A 192 0.30 -18.59 5.99
CA ILE A 192 1.53 -18.89 6.74
C ILE A 192 2.45 -17.68 6.69
N ALA A 193 3.15 -17.39 7.78
CA ALA A 193 4.22 -16.42 7.79
C ALA A 193 5.52 -17.09 7.31
N VAL A 194 6.14 -16.56 6.26
CA VAL A 194 7.34 -17.15 5.67
C VAL A 194 8.60 -16.37 5.98
N ASP A 195 8.48 -15.08 6.29
CA ASP A 195 9.61 -14.22 6.69
C ASP A 195 9.15 -13.05 7.55
N VAL A 196 10.07 -12.52 8.35
CA VAL A 196 9.89 -11.32 9.19
C VAL A 196 11.10 -10.42 9.02
N ASP A 197 10.89 -9.18 8.58
CA ASP A 197 11.92 -8.14 8.52
C ASP A 197 11.62 -7.07 9.58
N CYS A 198 12.57 -6.84 10.48
CA CYS A 198 12.48 -5.85 11.54
C CYS A 198 13.85 -5.25 11.81
N GLY A 199 13.91 -3.92 11.93
CA GLY A 199 15.15 -3.20 12.24
C GLY A 199 15.75 -3.51 13.62
N LEU A 200 14.97 -4.15 14.52
CA LEU A 200 15.39 -4.56 15.87
C LEU A 200 15.58 -6.09 15.93
N PRO A 201 16.84 -6.61 15.98
CA PRO A 201 17.10 -8.05 15.93
C PRO A 201 16.39 -8.84 17.03
N GLN A 202 16.35 -8.32 18.28
CA GLN A 202 15.68 -9.00 19.39
C GLN A 202 14.17 -9.15 19.16
N LEU A 203 13.55 -8.13 18.55
CA LEU A 203 12.12 -8.19 18.23
C LEU A 203 11.85 -9.15 17.07
N ARG A 204 12.73 -9.19 16.08
CA ARG A 204 12.66 -10.17 14.99
C ARG A 204 12.71 -11.60 15.53
N ASP A 205 13.63 -11.89 16.46
CA ASP A 205 13.75 -13.21 17.08
C ASP A 205 12.49 -13.61 17.87
N ILE A 206 11.84 -12.65 18.55
CA ILE A 206 10.59 -12.88 19.27
C ILE A 206 9.46 -13.15 18.27
N LEU A 207 9.31 -12.31 17.25
CA LEU A 207 8.25 -12.44 16.24
C LEU A 207 8.36 -13.76 15.46
N SER A 208 9.58 -14.21 15.18
CA SER A 208 9.84 -15.47 14.46
C SER A 208 9.47 -16.73 15.26
N GLN A 209 9.10 -16.62 16.55
CA GLN A 209 8.69 -17.75 17.40
C GLN A 209 7.19 -18.06 17.31
N TYR A 210 6.39 -17.20 16.69
CA TYR A 210 4.96 -17.43 16.54
C TYR A 210 4.69 -18.38 15.37
N ASP A 211 4.02 -19.49 15.66
CA ASP A 211 3.64 -20.50 14.65
C ASP A 211 2.41 -20.08 13.84
N SER A 212 1.59 -19.19 14.38
CA SER A 212 0.36 -18.71 13.76
C SER A 212 0.55 -17.35 13.10
N ALA A 213 0.25 -17.23 11.80
CA ALA A 213 0.25 -15.96 11.10
C ALA A 213 -0.66 -14.93 11.78
N ALA A 214 -1.81 -15.35 12.32
CA ALA A 214 -2.75 -14.46 13.00
C ALA A 214 -2.18 -13.89 14.31
N GLU A 215 -1.48 -14.69 15.11
CA GLU A 215 -0.83 -14.22 16.34
C GLU A 215 0.34 -13.30 16.02
N LEU A 216 1.16 -13.68 15.06
CA LEU A 216 2.31 -12.89 14.62
C LEU A 216 1.87 -11.51 14.12
N ILE A 217 0.85 -11.45 13.26
CA ILE A 217 0.32 -10.18 12.73
C ILE A 217 -0.24 -9.31 13.85
N ARG A 218 -1.00 -9.87 14.82
CA ARG A 218 -1.50 -9.11 15.96
C ARG A 218 -0.35 -8.45 16.73
N HIS A 219 0.71 -9.19 17.02
CA HIS A 219 1.88 -8.65 17.71
C HIS A 219 2.67 -7.66 16.84
N ALA A 220 2.77 -7.89 15.51
CA ALA A 220 3.41 -6.95 14.61
C ALA A 220 2.67 -5.60 14.56
N ILE A 221 1.34 -5.61 14.61
CA ILE A 221 0.53 -4.40 14.73
C ILE A 221 0.85 -3.67 16.05
N ASP A 222 0.79 -4.37 17.19
CA ASP A 222 1.02 -3.79 18.52
C ASP A 222 2.43 -3.19 18.63
N PHE A 223 3.46 -3.92 18.18
CA PHE A 223 4.85 -3.49 18.23
C PHE A 223 5.16 -2.43 17.17
N GLY A 224 4.57 -2.48 15.98
CA GLY A 224 4.75 -1.50 14.92
C GLY A 224 4.41 -0.10 15.39
N TYR A 225 3.31 0.05 16.14
CA TYR A 225 2.97 1.32 16.77
C TYR A 225 4.00 1.74 17.83
N ALA A 226 4.42 0.81 18.70
CA ALA A 226 5.38 1.13 19.76
C ALA A 226 6.72 1.58 19.18
N VAL A 227 7.21 0.96 18.09
CA VAL A 227 8.48 1.30 17.44
C VAL A 227 8.40 2.67 16.77
N SER A 228 7.30 3.01 16.09
CA SER A 228 7.15 4.30 15.42
C SER A 228 7.17 5.49 16.38
N TYR A 229 6.70 5.31 17.62
CA TYR A 229 6.76 6.36 18.66
C TYR A 229 8.14 6.57 19.28
N THR A 230 9.09 5.65 19.09
CA THR A 230 10.45 5.75 19.66
C THR A 230 11.45 6.38 18.69
N HIS A 231 11.07 6.61 17.43
CA HIS A 231 11.89 7.27 16.40
C HIS A 231 11.54 8.75 16.18
N LEU A 232 10.67 9.34 17.03
CA LEU A 232 10.42 10.78 17.15
C LEU A 232 11.23 11.37 18.29
#